data_4b6dc231e6abaf3f59e64be9c2dcbed4
#
_entry.id   4b6dc231e6abaf3f59e64be9c2dcbed4
#
_cell.length_a   1.000
_cell.length_b   1.000
_cell.length_c   1.000
_cell.angle_alpha   90.00
_cell.angle_beta   90.00
_cell.angle_gamma   90.00
#
_symmetry.space_group_name_H-M   'P 1'
#
loop_
_entity.id
_entity.type
_entity.pdbx_description
1 polymer ?
#
loop_
_entity_poly.entity_id
_entity_poly.type
_entity_poly.pdbx_seq_one_letter_code
_entity_poly.pdbx_strand_id
1 'polypeptide(L)'
;MPQQNYLDELTLAFTPLLAIKEASRCLLCHDAPCSQACPAQTDPGKFIRSIYFRNFKGAAETIRENNALGAVCARVCPTEKLCQSGCTRAGVDTPIDIGRLQRFVTDFEQQTGMEIYQPGTKTLGKVAIIGAGPAGLQASVTLTNQGYDVTIYEKEAQPGGWLRNGIPQFRLPQSVLDAEIARIEKMGVTIKCNNEIGKTLTLEQLKAENRAVLVTVGLSSGSGLSLFEHSDVEIAVDFLQRARQAQGDISIQQSALIIGGGDVAMDVASTLKVLGCQ
;
A
#
# COMPACT_ATOMS: atom_id res chain seq x y z
N MET A 1 -25.83 9.27 -13.04
CA MET A 1 -24.43 8.87 -13.17
C MET A 1 -24.42 7.37 -13.33
N PRO A 2 -23.54 6.74 -14.15
CA PRO A 2 -23.46 5.30 -14.17
C PRO A 2 -23.15 4.81 -12.77
N GLN A 3 -23.81 3.76 -12.34
CA GLN A 3 -23.60 3.16 -11.02
C GLN A 3 -22.16 2.63 -10.98
N GLN A 4 -21.36 3.16 -10.05
CA GLN A 4 -19.95 2.77 -9.91
C GLN A 4 -19.89 1.33 -9.39
N ASN A 5 -19.12 0.48 -10.06
CA ASN A 5 -18.90 -0.87 -9.59
C ASN A 5 -17.87 -0.86 -8.44
N TYR A 6 -18.07 -1.69 -7.42
CA TYR A 6 -17.14 -1.84 -6.29
C TYR A 6 -15.72 -2.26 -6.73
N LEU A 7 -15.59 -2.90 -7.88
CA LEU A 7 -14.32 -3.39 -8.42
C LEU A 7 -13.57 -2.34 -9.26
N ASP A 8 -14.23 -1.24 -9.67
CA ASP A 8 -13.64 -0.23 -10.55
C ASP A 8 -12.83 0.81 -9.76
N GLU A 9 -11.60 1.07 -10.19
CA GLU A 9 -10.79 2.11 -9.54
C GLU A 9 -11.38 3.51 -9.69
N LEU A 10 -11.39 4.28 -8.59
CA LEU A 10 -11.91 5.65 -8.56
C LEU A 10 -11.10 6.62 -9.41
N THR A 11 -9.80 6.45 -9.45
CA THR A 11 -8.88 7.38 -10.12
C THR A 11 -8.34 6.75 -11.38
N LEU A 12 -8.40 7.47 -12.50
CA LEU A 12 -7.82 6.99 -13.76
C LEU A 12 -6.30 7.19 -13.77
N ALA A 13 -5.57 6.19 -14.30
CA ALA A 13 -4.13 6.30 -14.52
C ALA A 13 -3.81 7.36 -15.60
N PHE A 14 -2.63 7.94 -15.53
CA PHE A 14 -2.10 8.74 -16.65
C PHE A 14 -1.70 7.85 -17.81
N THR A 15 -1.96 8.31 -19.04
CA THR A 15 -1.27 7.80 -20.22
C THR A 15 0.18 8.32 -20.24
N PRO A 16 1.11 7.69 -20.99
CA PRO A 16 2.49 8.18 -21.07
C PRO A 16 2.59 9.67 -21.45
N LEU A 17 1.75 10.12 -22.38
CA LEU A 17 1.73 11.52 -22.82
C LEU A 17 1.26 12.45 -21.69
N LEU A 18 0.22 12.08 -20.98
CA LEU A 18 -0.29 12.88 -19.85
C LEU A 18 0.70 12.90 -18.68
N ALA A 19 1.38 11.78 -18.41
CA ALA A 19 2.42 11.72 -17.38
C ALA A 19 3.60 12.64 -17.70
N ILE A 20 4.08 12.64 -18.95
CA ILE A 20 5.16 13.55 -19.39
C ILE A 20 4.69 15.00 -19.31
N LYS A 21 3.45 15.32 -19.73
CA LYS A 21 2.87 16.66 -19.66
C LYS A 21 2.78 17.14 -18.20
N GLU A 22 2.30 16.30 -17.30
CA GLU A 22 2.24 16.64 -15.88
C GLU A 22 3.65 16.82 -15.28
N ALA A 23 4.58 15.90 -15.59
CA ALA A 23 5.96 16.00 -15.15
C ALA A 23 6.67 17.27 -15.67
N SER A 24 6.32 17.77 -16.86
CA SER A 24 6.90 19.00 -17.41
C SER A 24 6.52 20.27 -16.64
N ARG A 25 5.47 20.22 -15.83
CA ARG A 25 5.09 21.32 -14.92
C ARG A 25 6.01 21.44 -13.71
N CYS A 26 6.80 20.40 -13.41
CA CYS A 26 7.69 20.37 -12.26
C CYS A 26 8.75 21.48 -12.35
N LEU A 27 8.97 22.21 -11.25
CA LEU A 27 9.98 23.28 -11.18
C LEU A 27 11.41 22.76 -11.01
N LEU A 28 11.60 21.46 -10.90
CA LEU A 28 12.91 20.79 -10.75
C LEU A 28 13.73 21.36 -9.58
N CYS A 29 13.09 21.61 -8.45
CA CYS A 29 13.71 22.16 -7.24
C CYS A 29 14.98 21.37 -6.85
N HIS A 30 16.03 22.08 -6.42
CA HIS A 30 17.29 21.45 -6.00
C HIS A 30 17.08 20.61 -4.73
N ASP A 31 16.56 21.22 -3.67
CA ASP A 31 16.23 20.56 -2.40
C ASP A 31 14.72 20.28 -2.35
N ALA A 32 14.24 19.40 -3.22
CA ALA A 32 12.83 19.18 -3.49
C ALA A 32 11.99 19.03 -2.20
N PRO A 33 11.16 20.02 -1.80
CA PRO A 33 10.38 19.92 -0.56
C PRO A 33 9.37 18.78 -0.59
N CYS A 34 8.91 18.36 -1.78
CA CYS A 34 8.07 17.18 -1.95
C CYS A 34 8.79 15.89 -1.56
N SER A 35 10.10 15.80 -1.78
CA SER A 35 10.91 14.62 -1.36
C SER A 35 11.10 14.62 0.15
N GLN A 36 11.32 15.79 0.76
CA GLN A 36 11.42 15.93 2.22
C GLN A 36 10.10 15.61 2.93
N ALA A 37 8.97 15.93 2.31
CA ALA A 37 7.64 15.67 2.84
C ALA A 37 7.17 14.21 2.66
N CYS A 38 7.96 13.35 2.01
CA CYS A 38 7.62 11.93 1.86
C CYS A 38 8.09 11.12 3.08
N PRO A 39 7.18 10.53 3.90
CA PRO A 39 7.59 9.76 5.08
C PRO A 39 8.32 8.46 4.73
N ALA A 40 8.12 7.92 3.52
CA ALA A 40 8.85 6.75 3.01
C ALA A 40 10.19 7.12 2.38
N GLN A 41 10.57 8.40 2.38
CA GLN A 41 11.78 8.92 1.73
C GLN A 41 11.90 8.54 0.24
N THR A 42 10.78 8.27 -0.41
CA THR A 42 10.72 8.21 -1.87
C THR A 42 11.06 9.61 -2.39
N ASP A 43 11.83 9.70 -3.45
CA ASP A 43 12.25 10.99 -3.99
C ASP A 43 11.37 11.44 -5.18
N PRO A 44 10.23 12.13 -4.94
CA PRO A 44 9.38 12.65 -6.01
C PRO A 44 10.13 13.58 -6.97
N GLY A 45 11.00 14.42 -6.48
CA GLY A 45 11.79 15.31 -7.32
C GLY A 45 12.62 14.56 -8.37
N LYS A 46 13.24 13.46 -7.96
CA LYS A 46 14.09 12.62 -8.82
C LYS A 46 13.25 11.78 -9.79
N PHE A 47 12.20 11.08 -9.34
CA PHE A 47 11.44 10.25 -10.27
C PHE A 47 10.59 11.08 -11.25
N ILE A 48 10.07 12.26 -10.86
CA ILE A 48 9.35 13.16 -11.78
C ILE A 48 10.29 13.68 -12.85
N ARG A 49 11.51 14.07 -12.49
CA ARG A 49 12.54 14.44 -13.47
C ARG A 49 12.81 13.30 -14.45
N SER A 50 12.92 12.06 -13.97
CA SER A 50 13.10 10.89 -14.82
C SER A 50 11.92 10.68 -15.78
N ILE A 51 10.67 10.87 -15.34
CA ILE A 51 9.48 10.81 -16.20
C ILE A 51 9.55 11.90 -17.28
N TYR A 52 9.90 13.14 -16.92
CA TYR A 52 10.02 14.25 -17.88
C TYR A 52 11.01 13.93 -19.00
N PHE A 53 12.14 13.31 -18.67
CA PHE A 53 13.13 12.87 -19.66
C PHE A 53 12.83 11.48 -20.27
N ARG A 54 11.64 10.93 -20.06
CA ARG A 54 11.19 9.62 -20.58
C ARG A 54 12.02 8.43 -20.09
N ASN A 55 12.75 8.58 -19.00
CA ASN A 55 13.46 7.49 -18.33
C ASN A 55 12.54 6.82 -17.30
N PHE A 56 11.56 6.06 -17.79
CA PHE A 56 10.57 5.40 -16.91
C PHE A 56 11.21 4.32 -16.04
N LYS A 57 12.27 3.64 -16.54
CA LYS A 57 13.02 2.69 -15.72
C LYS A 57 13.72 3.38 -14.55
N GLY A 58 14.44 4.46 -14.79
CA GLY A 58 15.08 5.23 -13.72
C GLY A 58 14.10 5.86 -12.73
N ALA A 59 12.87 6.18 -13.21
CA ALA A 59 11.79 6.59 -12.32
C ALA A 59 11.34 5.45 -11.39
N ALA A 60 11.15 4.23 -11.94
CA ALA A 60 10.80 3.05 -11.16
C ALA A 60 11.91 2.67 -10.16
N GLU A 61 13.18 2.68 -10.59
CA GLU A 61 14.35 2.46 -9.72
C GLU A 61 14.33 3.42 -8.52
N THR A 62 14.10 4.72 -8.78
CA THR A 62 14.02 5.73 -7.72
C THR A 62 12.90 5.45 -6.72
N ILE A 63 11.71 5.06 -7.19
CA ILE A 63 10.59 4.71 -6.31
C ILE A 63 10.94 3.47 -5.46
N ARG A 64 11.54 2.44 -6.09
CA ARG A 64 11.84 1.17 -5.45
C ARG A 64 13.04 1.22 -4.50
N GLU A 65 13.86 2.24 -4.57
CA GLU A 65 15.01 2.43 -3.67
C GLU A 65 14.59 2.43 -2.19
N ASN A 66 13.48 3.08 -1.86
CA ASN A 66 13.00 3.21 -0.48
C ASN A 66 11.56 2.72 -0.26
N ASN A 67 10.82 2.32 -1.31
CA ASN A 67 9.41 1.99 -1.23
C ASN A 67 9.06 0.72 -2.01
N ALA A 68 9.09 -0.40 -1.31
CA ALA A 68 8.71 -1.70 -1.87
C ALA A 68 7.24 -1.75 -2.32
N LEU A 69 6.38 -0.96 -1.68
CA LEU A 69 4.94 -0.88 -1.94
C LEU A 69 4.56 0.39 -2.72
N GLY A 70 5.40 0.79 -3.68
CA GLY A 70 5.25 2.02 -4.45
C GLY A 70 3.91 2.13 -5.19
N ALA A 71 3.38 1.04 -5.75
CA ALA A 71 2.09 1.02 -6.43
C ALA A 71 0.91 1.15 -5.46
N VAL A 72 1.05 0.61 -4.25
CA VAL A 72 0.08 0.79 -3.15
C VAL A 72 0.08 2.24 -2.68
N CYS A 73 1.25 2.80 -2.34
CA CYS A 73 1.37 4.19 -1.91
C CYS A 73 0.81 5.17 -2.95
N ALA A 74 1.03 4.91 -4.24
CA ALA A 74 0.53 5.72 -5.34
C ALA A 74 -1.01 5.84 -5.41
N ARG A 75 -1.72 4.90 -4.75
CA ARG A 75 -3.19 4.82 -4.74
C ARG A 75 -3.83 5.24 -3.41
N VAL A 76 -3.18 4.93 -2.29
CA VAL A 76 -3.81 5.08 -0.97
C VAL A 76 -3.15 6.11 -0.07
N CYS A 77 -1.96 6.60 -0.42
CA CYS A 77 -1.28 7.62 0.35
C CYS A 77 -2.03 8.96 0.25
N PRO A 78 -2.25 9.68 1.36
CA PRO A 78 -2.85 11.02 1.35
C PRO A 78 -1.83 12.04 0.84
N THR A 79 -1.52 12.00 -0.46
CA THR A 79 -0.46 12.79 -1.09
C THR A 79 -0.66 14.29 -0.92
N GLU A 80 -1.92 14.74 -0.84
CA GLU A 80 -2.30 16.14 -0.60
C GLU A 80 -1.88 16.64 0.80
N LYS A 81 -1.70 15.74 1.76
CA LYS A 81 -1.20 16.05 3.11
C LYS A 81 0.31 15.82 3.27
N LEU A 82 0.93 15.16 2.30
CA LEU A 82 2.33 14.74 2.33
C LEU A 82 3.13 15.40 1.20
N CYS A 83 3.55 14.63 0.20
CA CYS A 83 4.45 15.13 -0.85
C CYS A 83 3.85 16.28 -1.68
N GLN A 84 2.56 16.28 -1.96
CA GLN A 84 1.91 17.38 -2.71
C GLN A 84 1.79 18.65 -1.87
N SER A 85 1.56 18.56 -0.55
CA SER A 85 1.56 19.74 0.31
C SER A 85 2.91 20.45 0.33
N GLY A 86 4.01 19.70 0.20
CA GLY A 86 5.37 20.25 0.08
C GLY A 86 5.74 20.73 -1.31
N CYS A 87 4.86 20.62 -2.31
CA CYS A 87 5.21 20.97 -3.68
C CYS A 87 5.27 22.50 -3.88
N THR A 88 6.43 23.03 -4.23
CA THR A 88 6.64 24.46 -4.51
C THR A 88 5.73 24.99 -5.63
N ARG A 89 5.30 24.12 -6.54
CA ARG A 89 4.38 24.51 -7.61
C ARG A 89 3.04 25.02 -7.10
N ALA A 90 2.61 24.61 -5.90
CA ALA A 90 1.38 25.11 -5.27
C ALA A 90 1.35 26.64 -5.09
N GLY A 91 2.52 27.29 -5.04
CA GLY A 91 2.62 28.75 -5.02
C GLY A 91 2.45 29.44 -6.38
N VAL A 92 2.37 28.66 -7.47
CA VAL A 92 2.22 29.18 -8.84
C VAL A 92 0.81 28.91 -9.38
N ASP A 93 0.37 27.64 -9.33
CA ASP A 93 -0.95 27.21 -9.76
C ASP A 93 -1.47 26.05 -8.86
N THR A 94 -1.33 24.80 -9.29
CA THR A 94 -1.68 23.62 -8.53
C THR A 94 -0.45 22.74 -8.32
N PRO A 95 -0.32 22.02 -7.18
CA PRO A 95 0.78 21.09 -6.97
C PRO A 95 0.82 20.06 -8.09
N ILE A 96 1.99 19.48 -8.31
CA ILE A 96 2.15 18.34 -9.23
C ILE A 96 1.36 17.15 -8.68
N ASP A 97 0.64 16.44 -9.53
CA ASP A 97 -0.10 15.22 -9.16
C ASP A 97 0.88 14.04 -8.98
N ILE A 98 1.59 14.10 -7.85
CA ILE A 98 2.71 13.19 -7.55
C ILE A 98 2.22 11.75 -7.42
N GLY A 99 1.07 11.53 -6.79
CA GLY A 99 0.49 10.20 -6.61
C GLY A 99 0.19 9.53 -7.95
N ARG A 100 -0.47 10.25 -8.89
CA ARG A 100 -0.78 9.69 -10.21
C ARG A 100 0.47 9.51 -11.09
N LEU A 101 1.50 10.34 -10.94
CA LEU A 101 2.78 10.13 -11.60
C LEU A 101 3.49 8.87 -11.06
N GLN A 102 3.50 8.67 -9.75
CA GLN A 102 4.03 7.44 -9.15
C GLN A 102 3.25 6.21 -9.62
N ARG A 103 1.91 6.30 -9.64
CA ARG A 103 1.05 5.25 -10.19
C ARG A 103 1.39 4.91 -11.63
N PHE A 104 1.52 5.92 -12.49
CA PHE A 104 1.91 5.71 -13.89
C PHE A 104 3.21 4.90 -14.00
N VAL A 105 4.22 5.25 -13.22
CA VAL A 105 5.53 4.56 -13.25
C VAL A 105 5.40 3.12 -12.78
N THR A 106 4.71 2.88 -11.68
CA THR A 106 4.58 1.53 -11.11
C THR A 106 3.68 0.63 -11.93
N ASP A 107 2.63 1.17 -12.57
CA ASP A 107 1.80 0.42 -13.52
C ASP A 107 2.58 0.10 -14.79
N PHE A 108 3.40 1.03 -15.29
CA PHE A 108 4.26 0.82 -16.44
C PHE A 108 5.34 -0.25 -16.15
N GLU A 109 5.97 -0.19 -14.98
CA GLU A 109 6.91 -1.21 -14.49
C GLU A 109 6.27 -2.61 -14.51
N GLN A 110 5.06 -2.73 -13.98
CA GLN A 110 4.32 -4.00 -13.95
C GLN A 110 3.96 -4.50 -15.35
N GLN A 111 3.42 -3.63 -16.22
CA GLN A 111 3.00 -3.99 -17.56
C GLN A 111 4.16 -4.43 -18.48
N THR A 112 5.33 -3.84 -18.28
CA THR A 112 6.52 -4.14 -19.07
C THR A 112 7.39 -5.25 -18.47
N GLY A 113 7.05 -5.74 -17.27
CA GLY A 113 7.82 -6.77 -16.58
C GLY A 113 9.23 -6.33 -16.18
N MET A 114 9.44 -5.05 -15.91
CA MET A 114 10.75 -4.54 -15.49
C MET A 114 11.22 -5.20 -14.20
N GLU A 115 12.43 -5.72 -14.21
CA GLU A 115 13.12 -6.22 -13.02
C GLU A 115 14.00 -5.10 -12.46
N ILE A 116 13.58 -4.52 -11.34
CA ILE A 116 14.30 -3.41 -10.69
C ILE A 116 15.17 -3.93 -9.54
N TYR A 117 14.65 -4.88 -8.76
CA TYR A 117 15.37 -5.41 -7.61
C TYR A 117 16.46 -6.40 -8.01
N GLN A 118 17.64 -6.22 -7.39
CA GLN A 118 18.70 -7.20 -7.42
C GLN A 118 18.96 -7.63 -5.97
N PRO A 119 18.45 -8.80 -5.55
CA PRO A 119 18.62 -9.23 -4.17
C PRO A 119 20.08 -9.46 -3.85
N GLY A 120 20.45 -9.07 -2.64
CA GLY A 120 21.80 -9.33 -2.12
C GLY A 120 22.06 -10.83 -1.93
N THR A 121 23.33 -11.24 -1.96
CA THR A 121 23.72 -12.62 -1.63
C THR A 121 23.38 -12.90 -0.17
N LYS A 122 22.64 -13.99 0.11
CA LYS A 122 22.18 -14.36 1.46
C LYS A 122 23.36 -14.87 2.33
N THR A 123 24.08 -13.96 3.00
CA THR A 123 25.28 -14.29 3.79
C THR A 123 25.17 -13.90 5.27
N LEU A 124 24.16 -13.10 5.65
CA LEU A 124 24.07 -12.52 7.00
C LEU A 124 23.23 -13.33 7.99
N GLY A 125 22.67 -14.46 7.55
CA GLY A 125 21.86 -15.35 8.38
C GLY A 125 20.36 -15.14 8.20
N LYS A 126 19.56 -15.87 9.00
CA LYS A 126 18.09 -15.92 8.90
C LYS A 126 17.43 -14.85 9.76
N VAL A 127 16.37 -14.25 9.25
CA VAL A 127 15.49 -13.34 10.00
C VAL A 127 14.04 -13.78 9.81
N ALA A 128 13.32 -13.91 10.91
CA ALA A 128 11.88 -14.15 10.90
C ALA A 128 11.13 -12.83 11.07
N ILE A 129 10.07 -12.64 10.29
CA ILE A 129 9.13 -11.52 10.42
C ILE A 129 7.75 -12.09 10.75
N ILE A 130 7.09 -11.56 11.77
CA ILE A 130 5.74 -11.97 12.17
C ILE A 130 4.76 -10.92 11.68
N GLY A 131 3.93 -11.29 10.67
CA GLY A 131 2.94 -10.45 10.02
C GLY A 131 3.38 -9.96 8.62
N ALA A 132 2.59 -10.29 7.61
CA ALA A 132 2.78 -9.91 6.20
C ALA A 132 1.98 -8.65 5.82
N GLY A 133 1.78 -7.72 6.75
CA GLY A 133 1.25 -6.39 6.47
C GLY A 133 2.31 -5.48 5.83
N PRO A 134 1.99 -4.19 5.56
CA PRO A 134 2.90 -3.27 4.88
C PRO A 134 4.26 -3.12 5.58
N ALA A 135 4.29 -3.12 6.90
CA ALA A 135 5.52 -3.02 7.67
C ALA A 135 6.43 -4.26 7.47
N GLY A 136 5.85 -5.47 7.55
CA GLY A 136 6.60 -6.72 7.34
C GLY A 136 7.08 -6.88 5.90
N LEU A 137 6.25 -6.53 4.92
CA LEU A 137 6.61 -6.57 3.51
C LEU A 137 7.76 -5.59 3.19
N GLN A 138 7.70 -4.34 3.68
CA GLN A 138 8.78 -3.38 3.48
C GLN A 138 10.08 -3.82 4.19
N ALA A 139 9.98 -4.29 5.43
CA ALA A 139 11.13 -4.77 6.20
C ALA A 139 11.80 -5.96 5.50
N SER A 140 11.01 -6.86 4.91
CA SER A 140 11.56 -8.03 4.19
C SER A 140 12.42 -7.62 3.00
N VAL A 141 12.00 -6.62 2.23
CA VAL A 141 12.78 -6.08 1.11
C VAL A 141 14.09 -5.46 1.59
N THR A 142 14.00 -4.62 2.62
CA THR A 142 15.19 -3.96 3.19
C THR A 142 16.22 -4.97 3.68
N LEU A 143 15.77 -5.99 4.42
CA LEU A 143 16.67 -7.03 4.97
C LEU A 143 17.24 -7.93 3.86
N THR A 144 16.43 -8.30 2.86
CA THR A 144 16.89 -9.11 1.73
C THR A 144 17.94 -8.38 0.90
N ASN A 145 17.75 -7.08 0.66
CA ASN A 145 18.76 -6.24 -0.02
C ASN A 145 20.08 -6.16 0.76
N GLN A 146 20.03 -6.25 2.09
CA GLN A 146 21.22 -6.31 2.93
C GLN A 146 21.88 -7.69 2.97
N GLY A 147 21.25 -8.74 2.44
CA GLY A 147 21.82 -10.09 2.39
C GLY A 147 21.34 -11.03 3.51
N TYR A 148 20.22 -10.73 4.16
CA TYR A 148 19.58 -11.66 5.07
C TYR A 148 18.67 -12.65 4.32
N ASP A 149 18.53 -13.87 4.85
CA ASP A 149 17.54 -14.85 4.42
C ASP A 149 16.24 -14.64 5.22
N VAL A 150 15.21 -14.10 4.57
CA VAL A 150 14.01 -13.59 5.25
C VAL A 150 12.83 -14.53 5.06
N THR A 151 12.20 -14.91 6.17
CA THR A 151 10.90 -15.61 6.17
C THR A 151 9.86 -14.79 6.93
N ILE A 152 8.73 -14.52 6.27
CA ILE A 152 7.55 -13.88 6.88
C ILE A 152 6.56 -14.98 7.29
N TYR A 153 6.03 -14.90 8.51
CA TYR A 153 4.96 -15.76 9.02
C TYR A 153 3.68 -14.95 9.14
N GLU A 154 2.64 -15.39 8.45
CA GLU A 154 1.34 -14.71 8.40
C GLU A 154 0.24 -15.66 8.89
N LYS A 155 -0.63 -15.16 9.78
CA LYS A 155 -1.75 -15.93 10.31
C LYS A 155 -2.86 -16.15 9.30
N GLU A 156 -3.09 -15.17 8.42
CA GLU A 156 -4.12 -15.24 7.39
C GLU A 156 -3.71 -16.18 6.24
N ALA A 157 -4.69 -16.55 5.42
CA ALA A 157 -4.48 -17.39 4.24
C ALA A 157 -3.71 -16.65 3.12
N GLN A 158 -3.71 -15.32 3.13
CA GLN A 158 -3.05 -14.48 2.13
C GLN A 158 -2.33 -13.31 2.79
N PRO A 159 -1.14 -12.92 2.27
CA PRO A 159 -0.39 -11.78 2.78
C PRO A 159 -1.02 -10.45 2.35
N GLY A 160 -0.69 -9.38 3.06
CA GLY A 160 -1.12 -8.02 2.75
C GLY A 160 -1.69 -7.26 3.94
N GLY A 161 -2.13 -7.95 4.99
CA GLY A 161 -2.69 -7.33 6.18
C GLY A 161 -3.85 -6.38 5.86
N TRP A 162 -3.85 -5.17 6.42
CA TRP A 162 -4.92 -4.19 6.20
C TRP A 162 -5.05 -3.73 4.74
N LEU A 163 -3.98 -3.76 3.96
CA LEU A 163 -4.02 -3.46 2.52
C LEU A 163 -4.95 -4.42 1.76
N ARG A 164 -4.99 -5.69 2.21
CA ARG A 164 -5.84 -6.72 1.62
C ARG A 164 -7.24 -6.74 2.24
N ASN A 165 -7.31 -6.62 3.56
CA ASN A 165 -8.53 -6.92 4.30
C ASN A 165 -9.41 -5.69 4.54
N GLY A 166 -8.85 -4.47 4.59
CA GLY A 166 -9.59 -3.28 5.01
C GLY A 166 -9.78 -2.22 3.93
N ILE A 167 -8.79 -1.99 3.07
CA ILE A 167 -8.89 -0.94 2.05
C ILE A 167 -9.86 -1.38 0.95
N PRO A 168 -10.88 -0.57 0.59
CA PRO A 168 -11.85 -0.94 -0.44
C PRO A 168 -11.22 -1.20 -1.81
N GLN A 169 -11.81 -2.11 -2.60
CA GLN A 169 -11.30 -2.54 -3.90
C GLN A 169 -11.15 -1.38 -4.88
N PHE A 170 -12.09 -0.44 -4.89
CA PHE A 170 -12.06 0.74 -5.76
C PHE A 170 -10.93 1.73 -5.41
N ARG A 171 -10.31 1.62 -4.23
CA ARG A 171 -9.11 2.40 -3.85
C ARG A 171 -7.82 1.62 -4.09
N LEU A 172 -7.82 0.32 -3.80
CA LEU A 172 -6.67 -0.55 -3.97
C LEU A 172 -7.10 -1.89 -4.57
N PRO A 173 -6.99 -2.05 -5.90
CA PRO A 173 -7.27 -3.33 -6.54
C PRO A 173 -6.38 -4.45 -5.98
N GLN A 174 -6.96 -5.63 -5.81
CA GLN A 174 -6.23 -6.78 -5.30
C GLN A 174 -5.06 -7.16 -6.19
N SER A 175 -5.22 -7.09 -7.51
CA SER A 175 -4.18 -7.38 -8.49
C SER A 175 -2.93 -6.51 -8.33
N VAL A 176 -3.09 -5.25 -7.88
CA VAL A 176 -1.96 -4.36 -7.62
C VAL A 176 -1.17 -4.83 -6.41
N LEU A 177 -1.86 -5.18 -5.32
CA LEU A 177 -1.21 -5.71 -4.12
C LEU A 177 -0.53 -7.05 -4.40
N ASP A 178 -1.20 -7.96 -5.14
CA ASP A 178 -0.65 -9.26 -5.51
C ASP A 178 0.62 -9.13 -6.34
N ALA A 179 0.67 -8.17 -7.26
CA ALA A 179 1.87 -7.90 -8.05
C ALA A 179 3.05 -7.37 -7.19
N GLU A 180 2.77 -6.52 -6.21
CA GLU A 180 3.80 -6.05 -5.26
C GLU A 180 4.34 -7.21 -4.42
N ILE A 181 3.47 -8.07 -3.91
CA ILE A 181 3.85 -9.25 -3.12
C ILE A 181 4.66 -10.24 -3.96
N ALA A 182 4.20 -10.55 -5.16
CA ALA A 182 4.91 -11.44 -6.08
C ALA A 182 6.33 -10.92 -6.42
N ARG A 183 6.50 -9.60 -6.52
CA ARG A 183 7.83 -8.97 -6.70
C ARG A 183 8.72 -9.21 -5.49
N ILE A 184 8.19 -9.10 -4.28
CA ILE A 184 8.90 -9.36 -3.02
C ILE A 184 9.32 -10.84 -2.94
N GLU A 185 8.43 -11.76 -3.29
CA GLU A 185 8.76 -13.21 -3.34
C GLU A 185 9.85 -13.53 -4.38
N LYS A 186 9.80 -12.87 -5.56
CA LYS A 186 10.87 -13.01 -6.57
C LYS A 186 12.25 -12.58 -6.08
N MET A 187 12.34 -11.68 -5.10
CA MET A 187 13.60 -11.33 -4.43
C MET A 187 14.14 -12.44 -3.53
N GLY A 188 13.39 -13.53 -3.35
CA GLY A 188 13.76 -14.66 -2.52
C GLY A 188 13.28 -14.55 -1.07
N VAL A 189 12.32 -13.69 -0.78
CA VAL A 189 11.59 -13.68 0.50
C VAL A 189 10.62 -14.85 0.51
N THR A 190 10.61 -15.62 1.61
CA THR A 190 9.64 -16.70 1.80
C THR A 190 8.46 -16.19 2.63
N ILE A 191 7.23 -16.35 2.16
CA ILE A 191 6.01 -16.02 2.92
C ILE A 191 5.26 -17.30 3.27
N LYS A 192 5.09 -17.56 4.57
CA LYS A 192 4.38 -18.71 5.11
C LYS A 192 3.05 -18.26 5.71
N CYS A 193 1.96 -18.41 4.93
CA CYS A 193 0.60 -18.15 5.37
C CYS A 193 0.05 -19.27 6.26
N ASN A 194 -1.09 -19.01 6.94
CA ASN A 194 -1.72 -19.93 7.90
C ASN A 194 -0.78 -20.32 9.07
N ASN A 195 0.11 -19.43 9.46
CA ASN A 195 1.06 -19.62 10.56
C ASN A 195 0.82 -18.57 11.64
N GLU A 196 0.01 -18.88 12.63
CA GLU A 196 -0.26 -18.02 13.78
C GLU A 196 0.75 -18.30 14.89
N ILE A 197 1.59 -17.29 15.20
CA ILE A 197 2.59 -17.40 16.26
C ILE A 197 1.90 -17.42 17.62
N GLY A 198 2.26 -18.40 18.44
CA GLY A 198 1.59 -18.73 19.70
C GLY A 198 0.59 -19.90 19.61
N LYS A 199 0.24 -20.33 18.36
CA LYS A 199 -0.59 -21.52 18.12
C LYS A 199 0.13 -22.58 17.30
N THR A 200 0.56 -22.23 16.07
CA THR A 200 1.25 -23.17 15.16
C THR A 200 2.76 -23.22 15.38
N LEU A 201 3.36 -22.12 15.78
CA LEU A 201 4.77 -21.98 16.11
C LEU A 201 4.90 -21.08 17.34
N THR A 202 5.90 -21.34 18.20
CA THR A 202 6.18 -20.49 19.35
C THR A 202 7.20 -19.41 18.99
N LEU A 203 7.18 -18.32 19.76
CA LEU A 203 8.18 -17.25 19.63
C LEU A 203 9.59 -17.76 19.97
N GLU A 204 9.68 -18.68 20.93
CA GLU A 204 10.94 -19.30 21.36
C GLU A 204 11.57 -20.13 20.24
N GLN A 205 10.77 -20.90 19.49
CA GLN A 205 11.23 -21.64 18.31
C GLN A 205 11.80 -20.68 17.26
N LEU A 206 11.06 -19.59 16.95
CA LEU A 206 11.55 -18.61 15.98
C LEU A 206 12.85 -17.94 16.43
N LYS A 207 12.99 -17.62 17.72
CA LYS A 207 14.23 -17.05 18.27
C LYS A 207 15.42 -18.02 18.21
N ALA A 208 15.16 -19.31 18.40
CA ALA A 208 16.22 -20.34 18.35
C ALA A 208 16.75 -20.58 16.93
N GLU A 209 15.89 -20.43 15.91
CA GLU A 209 16.21 -20.74 14.52
C GLU A 209 16.70 -19.52 13.71
N ASN A 210 16.50 -18.31 14.24
CA ASN A 210 16.78 -17.07 13.52
C ASN A 210 17.69 -16.14 14.32
N ARG A 211 18.51 -15.38 13.60
CA ARG A 211 19.38 -14.35 14.17
C ARG A 211 18.56 -13.22 14.85
N ALA A 212 17.40 -12.90 14.30
CA ALA A 212 16.47 -11.92 14.81
C ALA A 212 15.02 -12.28 14.45
N VAL A 213 14.09 -11.80 15.28
CA VAL A 213 12.66 -11.88 15.03
C VAL A 213 12.07 -10.46 15.08
N LEU A 214 11.43 -10.05 13.99
CA LEU A 214 10.76 -8.76 13.87
C LEU A 214 9.25 -8.97 13.99
N VAL A 215 8.60 -8.20 14.87
CA VAL A 215 7.15 -8.28 15.12
C VAL A 215 6.45 -7.11 14.41
N THR A 216 5.60 -7.43 13.44
CA THR A 216 4.86 -6.46 12.59
C THR A 216 3.38 -6.83 12.44
N VAL A 217 2.77 -7.28 13.53
CA VAL A 217 1.41 -7.86 13.57
C VAL A 217 0.28 -6.86 13.34
N GLY A 218 0.57 -5.55 13.41
CA GLY A 218 -0.41 -4.48 13.19
C GLY A 218 -1.52 -4.43 14.26
N LEU A 219 -2.61 -3.76 13.90
CA LEU A 219 -3.84 -3.64 14.70
C LEU A 219 -5.02 -4.11 13.83
N SER A 220 -5.35 -5.39 13.91
CA SER A 220 -6.37 -6.01 13.03
C SER A 220 -7.78 -6.06 13.63
N SER A 221 -7.93 -5.72 14.90
CA SER A 221 -9.24 -5.68 15.59
C SER A 221 -9.67 -4.25 15.87
N GLY A 222 -10.90 -3.92 15.55
CA GLY A 222 -11.51 -2.66 15.95
C GLY A 222 -11.90 -2.68 17.44
N SER A 223 -11.86 -1.52 18.08
CA SER A 223 -12.44 -1.34 19.42
C SER A 223 -13.81 -0.67 19.29
N GLY A 224 -14.83 -1.30 19.84
CA GLY A 224 -16.16 -0.69 20.02
C GLY A 224 -16.14 0.39 21.10
N LEU A 225 -17.13 1.28 21.08
CA LEU A 225 -17.40 2.18 22.19
C LEU A 225 -18.31 1.46 23.19
N SER A 226 -18.00 1.53 24.48
CA SER A 226 -18.77 0.87 25.56
C SER A 226 -20.26 1.26 25.54
N LEU A 227 -20.59 2.46 25.06
CA LEU A 227 -21.95 2.93 24.89
C LEU A 227 -22.81 2.02 23.96
N PHE A 228 -22.19 1.25 23.09
CA PHE A 228 -22.86 0.42 22.08
C PHE A 228 -22.66 -1.09 22.28
N GLU A 229 -22.15 -1.54 23.45
CA GLU A 229 -21.87 -2.97 23.73
C GLU A 229 -23.08 -3.90 23.58
N HIS A 230 -24.30 -3.35 23.66
CA HIS A 230 -25.57 -4.10 23.56
C HIS A 230 -26.45 -3.67 22.38
N SER A 231 -25.90 -2.98 21.39
CA SER A 231 -26.63 -2.48 20.22
C SER A 231 -26.20 -3.21 18.95
N ASP A 232 -27.07 -3.21 17.94
CA ASP A 232 -26.80 -3.77 16.59
C ASP A 232 -25.83 -2.88 15.80
N VAL A 233 -24.72 -2.45 16.43
CA VAL A 233 -23.67 -1.63 15.80
C VAL A 233 -22.58 -2.53 15.25
N GLU A 234 -22.39 -2.50 13.94
CA GLU A 234 -21.27 -3.17 13.27
C GLU A 234 -19.99 -2.31 13.39
N ILE A 235 -18.88 -2.94 13.76
CA ILE A 235 -17.57 -2.27 13.80
C ILE A 235 -17.09 -2.01 12.37
N ALA A 236 -16.66 -0.79 12.09
CA ALA A 236 -16.23 -0.34 10.77
C ALA A 236 -15.15 -1.24 10.12
N VAL A 237 -14.21 -1.74 10.94
CA VAL A 237 -13.15 -2.66 10.49
C VAL A 237 -13.75 -3.97 9.98
N ASP A 238 -14.70 -4.55 10.71
CA ASP A 238 -15.35 -5.82 10.37
C ASP A 238 -16.22 -5.67 9.12
N PHE A 239 -16.95 -4.55 9.00
CA PHE A 239 -17.71 -4.22 7.80
C PHE A 239 -16.82 -4.14 6.55
N LEU A 240 -15.72 -3.39 6.61
CA LEU A 240 -14.80 -3.25 5.48
C LEU A 240 -14.17 -4.59 5.09
N GLN A 241 -13.78 -5.40 6.07
CA GLN A 241 -13.23 -6.72 5.83
C GLN A 241 -14.26 -7.64 5.15
N ARG A 242 -15.51 -7.66 5.62
CA ARG A 242 -16.61 -8.41 5.03
C ARG A 242 -16.90 -7.97 3.59
N ALA A 243 -17.01 -6.66 3.35
CA ALA A 243 -17.22 -6.11 2.02
C ALA A 243 -16.06 -6.44 1.06
N ARG A 244 -14.83 -6.41 1.56
CA ARG A 244 -13.63 -6.72 0.80
C ARG A 244 -13.55 -8.20 0.43
N GLN A 245 -13.81 -9.10 1.37
CA GLN A 245 -13.80 -10.56 1.15
C GLN A 245 -14.87 -11.00 0.16
N ALA A 246 -16.06 -10.42 0.25
CA ALA A 246 -17.17 -10.69 -0.66
C ALA A 246 -17.10 -9.88 -1.98
N GLN A 247 -16.04 -9.11 -2.23
CA GLN A 247 -15.88 -8.28 -3.43
C GLN A 247 -17.07 -7.33 -3.69
N GLY A 248 -17.69 -6.86 -2.61
CA GLY A 248 -18.88 -6.00 -2.65
C GLY A 248 -20.22 -6.74 -2.74
N ASP A 249 -20.23 -8.06 -2.87
CA ASP A 249 -21.45 -8.86 -2.86
C ASP A 249 -21.94 -9.12 -1.43
N ILE A 250 -22.45 -8.06 -0.79
CA ILE A 250 -23.01 -8.11 0.57
C ILE A 250 -24.35 -7.40 0.61
N SER A 251 -25.26 -7.94 1.43
CA SER A 251 -26.51 -7.24 1.74
C SER A 251 -26.26 -6.06 2.66
N ILE A 252 -26.79 -4.89 2.31
CA ILE A 252 -26.72 -3.67 3.11
C ILE A 252 -28.13 -3.11 3.31
N GLN A 253 -28.33 -2.32 4.37
CA GLN A 253 -29.56 -1.56 4.60
C GLN A 253 -29.65 -0.37 3.63
N GLN A 254 -30.87 0.12 3.40
CA GLN A 254 -31.11 1.28 2.52
C GLN A 254 -30.48 2.56 3.06
N SER A 255 -30.34 2.68 4.38
CA SER A 255 -29.70 3.81 5.05
C SER A 255 -28.81 3.33 6.18
N ALA A 256 -27.73 4.06 6.44
CA ALA A 256 -26.78 3.77 7.51
C ALA A 256 -26.35 5.06 8.21
N LEU A 257 -26.15 4.96 9.53
CA LEU A 257 -25.51 6.00 10.33
C LEU A 257 -24.07 5.60 10.63
N ILE A 258 -23.12 6.48 10.34
CA ILE A 258 -21.70 6.25 10.60
C ILE A 258 -21.28 7.13 11.76
N ILE A 259 -20.72 6.52 12.80
CA ILE A 259 -20.20 7.23 13.97
C ILE A 259 -18.69 7.37 13.84
N GLY A 260 -18.22 8.59 13.60
CA GLY A 260 -16.83 8.95 13.38
C GLY A 260 -16.59 9.65 12.05
N GLY A 261 -15.42 10.29 11.91
CA GLY A 261 -15.03 11.09 10.73
C GLY A 261 -13.58 10.87 10.29
N GLY A 262 -12.92 9.80 10.76
CA GLY A 262 -11.57 9.42 10.33
C GLY A 262 -11.57 8.67 9.00
N ASP A 263 -10.38 8.34 8.51
CA ASP A 263 -10.19 7.70 7.19
C ASP A 263 -10.97 6.38 7.04
N VAL A 264 -11.06 5.58 8.12
CA VAL A 264 -11.85 4.32 8.12
C VAL A 264 -13.34 4.62 7.95
N ALA A 265 -13.87 5.65 8.62
CA ALA A 265 -15.27 6.04 8.48
C ALA A 265 -15.58 6.55 7.06
N MET A 266 -14.62 7.24 6.43
CA MET A 266 -14.75 7.69 5.03
C MET A 266 -14.72 6.51 4.06
N ASP A 267 -13.92 5.48 4.32
CA ASP A 267 -13.91 4.24 3.54
C ASP A 267 -15.24 3.48 3.69
N VAL A 268 -15.81 3.42 4.90
CA VAL A 268 -17.16 2.85 5.13
C VAL A 268 -18.22 3.62 4.36
N ALA A 269 -18.24 4.97 4.45
CA ALA A 269 -19.20 5.81 3.76
C ALA A 269 -19.14 5.64 2.24
N SER A 270 -17.92 5.63 1.70
CA SER A 270 -17.70 5.43 0.26
C SER A 270 -18.12 4.03 -0.19
N THR A 271 -17.83 3.01 0.61
CA THR A 271 -18.24 1.62 0.33
C THR A 271 -19.76 1.49 0.34
N LEU A 272 -20.43 1.98 1.37
CA LEU A 272 -21.88 1.95 1.47
C LEU A 272 -22.53 2.65 0.26
N LYS A 273 -22.02 3.82 -0.13
CA LYS A 273 -22.52 4.57 -1.29
C LYS A 273 -22.34 3.79 -2.60
N VAL A 274 -21.19 3.17 -2.82
CA VAL A 274 -20.94 2.34 -4.01
C VAL A 274 -21.86 1.13 -4.05
N LEU A 275 -22.17 0.55 -2.89
CA LEU A 275 -23.09 -0.58 -2.76
C LEU A 275 -24.58 -0.19 -2.85
N GLY A 276 -24.91 1.11 -2.93
CA GLY A 276 -26.26 1.59 -3.16
C GLY A 276 -27.01 2.05 -1.91
N CYS A 277 -26.34 2.22 -0.77
CA CYS A 277 -26.91 2.87 0.42
C CYS A 277 -27.18 4.36 0.13
N GLN A 278 -28.32 4.87 0.61
CA GLN A 278 -28.76 6.27 0.44
C GLN A 278 -28.27 7.17 1.56
#